data_7cde52909b37d25c6f4d83f76b60f4c7
#
_entry.id   7cde52909b37d25c6f4d83f76b60f4c7
#
_cell.length_a   1.000
_cell.length_b   1.000
_cell.length_c   1.000
_cell.angle_alpha   90.00
_cell.angle_beta   90.00
_cell.angle_gamma   90.00
#
_symmetry.space_group_name_H-M   'P 1'
#
loop_
_entity.id
_entity.type
_entity.pdbx_description
1 polymer ?
#
loop_
_entity_poly.entity_id
_entity_poly.type
_entity_poly.pdbx_seq_one_letter_code
_entity_poly.pdbx_strand_id
1 'polypeptide(L)'
;MKRELLALIKEIPTIEGKFRIFEPSAGMCIPSGEFIYDNPDFIEWKEAVEYELQQIYDRTMDTYIWNIINATGVIHKFNGKNYDERKNFNRLKSSLKVIEKNIDKYFPDEKSIESKITKAMKPKIFISHSSKDVKYVEPIVELLADIGMTNDNLFCSSIPDYGIPLNQDIYEYLSSLFSENE
;
A
#
# COMPACT_ATOMS: atom_id res chain seq x y z
N MET A 1 6.39 10.12 -7.48
CA MET A 1 5.27 9.25 -7.03
C MET A 1 4.02 10.04 -6.60
N LYS A 2 3.79 10.49 -5.32
CA LYS A 2 2.53 11.20 -4.92
C LYS A 2 2.24 12.41 -5.79
N ARG A 3 3.24 13.27 -6.05
CA ARG A 3 3.09 14.47 -6.89
C ARG A 3 2.82 14.13 -8.35
N GLU A 4 3.54 13.16 -8.88
CA GLU A 4 3.44 12.69 -10.26
C GLU A 4 2.05 12.11 -10.53
N LEU A 5 1.57 11.22 -9.68
CA LEU A 5 0.21 10.66 -9.81
C LEU A 5 -0.86 11.75 -9.74
N LEU A 6 -0.74 12.71 -8.79
CA LEU A 6 -1.70 13.82 -8.69
C LEU A 6 -1.64 14.75 -9.91
N ALA A 7 -0.46 14.93 -10.53
CA ALA A 7 -0.33 15.69 -11.78
C ALA A 7 -1.07 14.97 -12.92
N LEU A 8 -0.86 13.68 -13.10
CA LEU A 8 -1.56 12.86 -14.10
C LEU A 8 -3.09 12.89 -13.91
N ILE A 9 -3.56 12.86 -12.66
CA ILE A 9 -5.00 12.97 -12.37
C ILE A 9 -5.55 14.33 -12.79
N LYS A 10 -4.78 15.42 -12.62
CA LYS A 10 -5.17 16.76 -13.06
C LYS A 10 -5.22 16.92 -14.58
N GLU A 11 -4.49 16.10 -15.31
CA GLU A 11 -4.49 16.10 -16.78
C GLU A 11 -5.71 15.39 -17.38
N ILE A 12 -6.49 14.64 -16.59
CA ILE A 12 -7.68 13.91 -17.07
C ILE A 12 -8.59 14.77 -17.96
N PRO A 13 -8.96 16.03 -17.64
CA PRO A 13 -9.83 16.84 -18.50
C PRO A 13 -9.19 17.12 -19.88
N THR A 14 -7.87 17.32 -19.92
CA THR A 14 -7.13 17.55 -21.17
C THR A 14 -7.14 16.30 -22.05
N ILE A 15 -6.88 15.16 -21.44
CA ILE A 15 -6.93 13.86 -22.13
C ILE A 15 -8.36 13.54 -22.61
N GLU A 16 -9.35 13.80 -21.76
CA GLU A 16 -10.78 13.61 -22.09
C GLU A 16 -11.21 14.41 -23.32
N GLY A 17 -10.67 15.61 -23.51
CA GLY A 17 -10.91 16.45 -24.67
C GLY A 17 -10.33 15.94 -25.99
N LYS A 18 -9.48 14.89 -25.96
CA LYS A 18 -8.83 14.31 -27.16
C LYS A 18 -9.61 13.14 -27.75
N PHE A 19 -10.74 12.74 -27.19
CA PHE A 19 -11.62 11.74 -27.76
C PHE A 19 -12.18 12.20 -29.10
N ARG A 20 -12.21 11.28 -30.05
CA ARG A 20 -12.78 11.49 -31.41
C ARG A 20 -13.99 10.59 -31.59
N ILE A 21 -15.02 11.14 -32.23
CA ILE A 21 -16.20 10.37 -32.63
C ILE A 21 -15.89 9.68 -33.94
N PHE A 22 -16.10 8.37 -34.00
CA PHE A 22 -16.09 7.60 -35.23
C PHE A 22 -17.53 7.36 -35.67
N GLU A 23 -17.86 7.84 -36.87
CA GLU A 23 -19.10 7.54 -37.57
C GLU A 23 -18.82 6.62 -38.75
N PRO A 24 -19.29 5.37 -38.73
CA PRO A 24 -19.05 4.45 -39.84
C PRO A 24 -19.74 4.93 -41.09
N SER A 25 -19.09 4.76 -42.23
CA SER A 25 -19.71 5.00 -43.54
C SER A 25 -20.85 4.02 -43.80
N ALA A 26 -21.81 4.41 -44.64
CA ALA A 26 -22.94 3.57 -45.02
C ALA A 26 -22.48 2.22 -45.53
N GLY A 27 -22.96 1.13 -44.94
CA GLY A 27 -22.58 -0.26 -45.30
C GLY A 27 -21.52 -0.90 -44.38
N MET A 28 -20.92 -0.18 -43.46
CA MET A 28 -20.05 -0.78 -42.41
C MET A 28 -20.90 -1.30 -41.26
N CYS A 29 -20.66 -2.56 -40.87
CA CYS A 29 -21.27 -3.16 -39.67
C CYS A 29 -20.54 -2.80 -38.37
N ILE A 30 -19.91 -1.61 -38.29
CA ILE A 30 -19.16 -1.13 -37.11
C ILE A 30 -20.03 -0.07 -36.44
N PRO A 31 -20.34 -0.18 -35.15
CA PRO A 31 -21.10 0.86 -34.47
C PRO A 31 -20.29 2.16 -34.35
N SER A 32 -21.00 3.29 -34.28
CA SER A 32 -20.41 4.57 -33.89
C SER A 32 -19.89 4.50 -32.48
N GLY A 33 -18.81 5.22 -32.17
CA GLY A 33 -18.20 5.23 -30.84
C GLY A 33 -17.20 6.36 -30.65
N GLU A 34 -16.76 6.54 -29.44
CA GLU A 34 -15.72 7.51 -29.08
C GLU A 34 -14.39 6.78 -28.83
N PHE A 35 -13.33 7.23 -29.53
CA PHE A 35 -12.02 6.59 -29.54
C PHE A 35 -10.91 7.59 -29.16
N ILE A 36 -9.84 7.05 -28.56
CA ILE A 36 -8.65 7.81 -28.18
C ILE A 36 -7.35 6.99 -28.36
N TYR A 37 -7.46 5.70 -28.65
CA TYR A 37 -6.36 4.72 -28.59
C TYR A 37 -5.13 5.07 -29.43
N ASP A 38 -5.27 5.84 -30.49
CA ASP A 38 -4.19 6.24 -31.40
C ASP A 38 -3.64 7.64 -31.11
N ASN A 39 -4.12 8.28 -30.07
CA ASN A 39 -3.62 9.61 -29.68
C ASN A 39 -2.32 9.46 -28.87
N PRO A 40 -1.18 10.03 -29.33
CA PRO A 40 0.10 9.86 -28.66
C PRO A 40 0.12 10.41 -27.23
N ASP A 41 -0.53 11.54 -26.97
CA ASP A 41 -0.57 12.11 -25.62
C ASP A 41 -1.38 11.23 -24.65
N PHE A 42 -2.44 10.56 -25.15
CA PHE A 42 -3.17 9.58 -24.34
C PHE A 42 -2.33 8.35 -24.02
N ILE A 43 -1.57 7.86 -25.03
CA ILE A 43 -0.69 6.69 -24.86
C ILE A 43 0.34 6.99 -23.78
N GLU A 44 1.05 8.12 -23.89
CA GLU A 44 2.06 8.56 -22.90
C GLU A 44 1.47 8.75 -21.51
N TRP A 45 0.34 9.47 -21.42
CA TRP A 45 -0.37 9.67 -20.16
C TRP A 45 -0.79 8.34 -19.52
N LYS A 46 -1.33 7.41 -20.31
CA LYS A 46 -1.78 6.11 -19.83
C LYS A 46 -0.62 5.26 -19.30
N GLU A 47 0.50 5.19 -20.01
CA GLU A 47 1.70 4.47 -19.58
C GLU A 47 2.26 5.06 -18.30
N ALA A 48 2.27 6.40 -18.16
CA ALA A 48 2.66 7.06 -16.93
C ALA A 48 1.73 6.73 -15.75
N VAL A 49 0.41 6.70 -15.97
CA VAL A 49 -0.57 6.27 -14.96
C VAL A 49 -0.34 4.83 -14.55
N GLU A 50 -0.15 3.91 -15.51
CA GLU A 50 0.13 2.51 -15.23
C GLU A 50 1.41 2.34 -14.40
N TYR A 51 2.46 3.07 -14.75
CA TYR A 51 3.72 3.04 -14.01
C TYR A 51 3.55 3.48 -12.57
N GLU A 52 2.89 4.62 -12.32
CA GLU A 52 2.65 5.11 -10.95
C GLU A 52 1.76 4.16 -10.12
N LEU A 53 0.74 3.56 -10.75
CA LEU A 53 -0.11 2.56 -10.10
C LEU A 53 0.66 1.27 -9.79
N GLN A 54 1.56 0.83 -10.68
CA GLN A 54 2.42 -0.32 -10.42
C GLN A 54 3.32 -0.10 -9.20
N GLN A 55 3.91 1.08 -9.08
CA GLN A 55 4.72 1.45 -7.91
C GLN A 55 3.92 1.42 -6.59
N ILE A 56 2.62 1.75 -6.64
CA ILE A 56 1.74 1.62 -5.47
C ILE A 56 1.47 0.15 -5.18
N TYR A 57 1.13 -0.62 -6.22
CA TYR A 57 0.84 -2.05 -6.06
C TYR A 57 2.02 -2.82 -5.48
N ASP A 58 3.22 -2.61 -5.99
CA ASP A 58 4.44 -3.30 -5.55
C ASP A 58 4.75 -3.08 -4.05
N ARG A 59 4.30 -1.94 -3.50
CA ARG A 59 4.45 -1.62 -2.07
C ARG A 59 3.32 -2.10 -1.19
N THR A 60 2.10 -2.11 -1.71
CA THR A 60 0.89 -2.31 -0.88
C THR A 60 0.23 -3.65 -1.10
N MET A 61 0.50 -4.31 -2.24
CA MET A 61 -0.21 -5.50 -2.73
C MET A 61 -1.74 -5.33 -2.75
N ASP A 62 -2.21 -4.06 -2.91
CA ASP A 62 -3.64 -3.74 -2.87
C ASP A 62 -4.33 -4.25 -4.15
N THR A 63 -5.24 -5.20 -3.99
CA THR A 63 -5.99 -5.81 -5.10
C THR A 63 -6.85 -4.79 -5.86
N TYR A 64 -7.28 -3.70 -5.23
CA TYR A 64 -7.99 -2.63 -5.91
C TYR A 64 -7.09 -1.93 -6.94
N ILE A 65 -5.83 -1.64 -6.57
CA ILE A 65 -4.84 -1.06 -7.49
C ILE A 65 -4.56 -2.01 -8.65
N TRP A 66 -4.36 -3.30 -8.36
CA TRP A 66 -4.17 -4.33 -9.39
C TRP A 66 -5.31 -4.38 -10.41
N ASN A 67 -6.55 -4.30 -9.94
CA ASN A 67 -7.73 -4.28 -10.81
C ASN A 67 -7.77 -3.03 -11.72
N ILE A 68 -7.28 -1.88 -11.24
CA ILE A 68 -7.20 -0.67 -12.05
C ILE A 68 -6.12 -0.82 -13.13
N ILE A 69 -4.94 -1.34 -12.81
CA ILE A 69 -3.86 -1.59 -13.75
C ILE A 69 -4.35 -2.51 -14.89
N ASN A 70 -5.04 -3.59 -14.55
CA ASN A 70 -5.62 -4.48 -15.56
C ASN A 70 -6.70 -3.79 -16.41
N ALA A 71 -7.48 -2.88 -15.84
CA ALA A 71 -8.50 -2.12 -16.54
C ALA A 71 -7.89 -1.09 -17.50
N THR A 72 -6.75 -0.47 -17.16
CA THR A 72 -6.04 0.46 -18.05
C THR A 72 -5.56 -0.24 -19.33
N GLY A 73 -5.07 -1.49 -19.21
CA GLY A 73 -4.65 -2.30 -20.34
C GLY A 73 -5.76 -2.60 -21.35
N VAL A 74 -7.03 -2.57 -20.93
CA VAL A 74 -8.19 -2.84 -21.81
C VAL A 74 -8.49 -1.68 -22.76
N ILE A 75 -8.14 -0.43 -22.39
CA ILE A 75 -8.42 0.75 -23.22
C ILE A 75 -7.67 0.71 -24.56
N HIS A 76 -6.59 -0.05 -24.67
CA HIS A 76 -5.81 -0.20 -25.90
C HIS A 76 -6.24 -1.36 -26.82
N LYS A 77 -7.08 -2.27 -26.34
CA LYS A 77 -7.39 -3.47 -27.12
C LYS A 77 -8.63 -3.24 -27.98
N PHE A 78 -8.39 -2.75 -29.19
CA PHE A 78 -9.38 -2.87 -30.25
C PHE A 78 -9.50 -4.36 -30.60
N ASN A 79 -10.50 -5.02 -30.03
CA ASN A 79 -10.78 -6.44 -30.31
C ASN A 79 -12.07 -6.64 -31.14
N GLY A 80 -12.53 -5.61 -31.83
CA GLY A 80 -13.74 -5.65 -32.63
C GLY A 80 -15.06 -5.84 -31.87
N LYS A 81 -14.99 -5.97 -30.53
CA LYS A 81 -16.16 -6.18 -29.66
C LYS A 81 -16.41 -5.03 -28.66
N ASN A 82 -15.41 -4.19 -28.39
CA ASN A 82 -15.51 -3.06 -27.49
C ASN A 82 -15.26 -1.75 -28.24
N TYR A 83 -16.31 -1.17 -28.74
CA TYR A 83 -16.25 0.07 -29.52
C TYR A 83 -16.36 1.32 -28.68
N ASP A 84 -16.47 1.20 -27.35
CA ASP A 84 -16.68 2.34 -26.46
C ASP A 84 -15.50 2.49 -25.49
N GLU A 85 -14.43 3.09 -26.00
CA GLU A 85 -13.26 3.43 -25.18
C GLU A 85 -13.59 4.50 -24.14
N ARG A 86 -14.56 5.37 -24.42
CA ARG A 86 -15.05 6.38 -23.48
C ARG A 86 -15.56 5.76 -22.18
N LYS A 87 -16.27 4.65 -22.27
CA LYS A 87 -16.80 3.94 -21.10
C LYS A 87 -15.66 3.42 -20.21
N ASN A 88 -14.64 2.83 -20.82
CA ASN A 88 -13.49 2.32 -20.09
C ASN A 88 -12.65 3.46 -19.48
N PHE A 89 -12.46 4.54 -20.22
CA PHE A 89 -11.81 5.74 -19.72
C PHE A 89 -12.57 6.34 -18.52
N ASN A 90 -13.90 6.42 -18.58
CA ASN A 90 -14.72 6.92 -17.46
C ASN A 90 -14.59 6.04 -16.21
N ARG A 91 -14.44 4.73 -16.36
CA ARG A 91 -14.15 3.84 -15.23
C ARG A 91 -12.78 4.12 -14.63
N LEU A 92 -11.74 4.23 -15.46
CA LEU A 92 -10.40 4.59 -15.02
C LEU A 92 -10.39 5.95 -14.31
N LYS A 93 -10.99 6.97 -14.91
CA LYS A 93 -11.17 8.31 -14.33
C LYS A 93 -11.83 8.24 -12.94
N SER A 94 -12.88 7.45 -12.80
CA SER A 94 -13.58 7.27 -11.51
C SER A 94 -12.68 6.59 -10.48
N SER A 95 -11.95 5.56 -10.87
CA SER A 95 -11.00 4.85 -10.00
C SER A 95 -9.85 5.76 -9.55
N LEU A 96 -9.28 6.56 -10.45
CA LEU A 96 -8.24 7.52 -10.12
C LEU A 96 -8.73 8.60 -9.15
N LYS A 97 -9.97 9.06 -9.27
CA LYS A 97 -10.61 9.96 -8.30
C LYS A 97 -10.78 9.34 -6.92
N VAL A 98 -11.04 8.03 -6.84
CA VAL A 98 -11.10 7.32 -5.55
C VAL A 98 -9.71 7.25 -4.93
N ILE A 99 -8.67 6.99 -5.73
CA ILE A 99 -7.27 7.01 -5.24
C ILE A 99 -6.91 8.41 -4.77
N GLU A 100 -7.23 9.46 -5.52
CA GLU A 100 -6.98 10.85 -5.13
C GLU A 100 -7.58 11.19 -3.76
N LYS A 101 -8.85 10.81 -3.53
CA LYS A 101 -9.52 11.02 -2.24
C LYS A 101 -8.89 10.26 -1.07
N ASN A 102 -8.22 9.14 -1.35
CA ASN A 102 -7.58 8.28 -0.38
C ASN A 102 -6.06 8.30 -0.51
N ILE A 103 -5.50 9.37 -1.07
CA ILE A 103 -4.08 9.43 -1.45
C ILE A 103 -3.14 9.17 -0.27
N ASP A 104 -3.52 9.62 0.94
CA ASP A 104 -2.73 9.46 2.15
C ASP A 104 -2.67 8.00 2.65
N LYS A 105 -3.63 7.15 2.23
CA LYS A 105 -3.56 5.70 2.45
C LYS A 105 -2.37 5.08 1.70
N TYR A 106 -2.12 5.56 0.48
CA TYR A 106 -1.08 5.05 -0.41
C TYR A 106 0.26 5.75 -0.24
N PHE A 107 0.25 6.97 0.28
CA PHE A 107 1.42 7.81 0.52
C PHE A 107 1.35 8.44 1.91
N PRO A 108 1.44 7.64 2.97
CA PRO A 108 1.44 8.16 4.33
C PRO A 108 2.67 9.06 4.54
N ASP A 109 2.48 10.21 5.16
CA ASP A 109 3.59 11.09 5.54
C ASP A 109 4.53 10.38 6.51
N GLU A 110 5.85 10.63 6.42
CA GLU A 110 6.85 10.03 7.31
C GLU A 110 6.51 10.24 8.79
N LYS A 111 5.97 11.43 9.16
CA LYS A 111 5.47 11.72 10.50
C LYS A 111 4.28 10.86 10.92
N SER A 112 3.45 10.42 9.96
CA SER A 112 2.32 9.51 10.24
C SER A 112 2.78 8.06 10.38
N ILE A 113 3.91 7.71 9.76
CA ILE A 113 4.57 6.41 9.93
C ILE A 113 5.23 6.35 11.31
N GLU A 114 5.98 7.38 11.70
CA GLU A 114 6.56 7.46 13.04
C GLU A 114 5.50 7.45 14.15
N SER A 115 4.39 8.19 13.99
CA SER A 115 3.30 8.18 14.98
C SER A 115 2.51 6.86 15.00
N LYS A 116 2.47 6.11 13.89
CA LYS A 116 1.88 4.77 13.84
C LYS A 116 2.85 3.70 14.33
N ILE A 117 4.16 3.85 14.12
CA ILE A 117 5.18 2.97 14.66
C ILE A 117 5.30 3.18 16.18
N THR A 118 5.18 4.40 16.68
CA THR A 118 5.14 4.67 18.12
C THR A 118 3.81 4.26 18.77
N LYS A 119 2.72 4.09 18.02
CA LYS A 119 1.43 3.55 18.44
C LYS A 119 1.21 2.09 18.07
N ALA A 120 1.91 1.58 17.05
CA ALA A 120 2.01 0.16 16.76
C ALA A 120 2.94 -0.44 17.80
N MET A 121 2.35 -1.27 18.65
CA MET A 121 2.94 -2.14 19.65
C MET A 121 4.46 -2.20 19.54
N LYS A 122 5.16 -1.62 20.53
CA LYS A 122 6.58 -1.95 20.72
C LYS A 122 6.65 -3.47 20.77
N PRO A 123 7.36 -4.16 19.85
CA PRO A 123 7.40 -5.61 19.88
C PRO A 123 7.89 -6.04 21.26
N LYS A 124 7.07 -6.81 21.96
CA LYS A 124 7.45 -7.36 23.27
C LYS A 124 8.12 -8.70 23.02
N ILE A 125 9.36 -8.85 23.42
CA ILE A 125 10.10 -10.10 23.35
C ILE A 125 10.13 -10.72 24.74
N PHE A 126 9.67 -11.96 24.81
CA PHE A 126 9.76 -12.77 26.02
C PHE A 126 10.79 -13.90 25.80
N ILE A 127 11.84 -13.91 26.62
CA ILE A 127 12.89 -14.94 26.58
C ILE A 127 12.67 -15.89 27.77
N SER A 128 12.18 -17.09 27.47
CA SER A 128 12.05 -18.17 28.42
C SER A 128 13.18 -19.18 28.21
N HIS A 129 13.88 -19.53 29.28
CA HIS A 129 15.00 -20.49 29.23
C HIS A 129 15.20 -21.18 30.58
N SER A 130 15.97 -22.26 30.56
CA SER A 130 16.44 -22.92 31.79
C SER A 130 17.57 -22.11 32.45
N SER A 131 17.65 -22.10 33.78
CA SER A 131 18.75 -21.47 34.51
C SER A 131 20.14 -22.00 34.10
N LYS A 132 20.22 -23.18 33.48
CA LYS A 132 21.48 -23.73 32.94
C LYS A 132 21.95 -23.04 31.67
N ASP A 133 21.06 -22.34 30.98
CA ASP A 133 21.26 -21.73 29.67
C ASP A 133 21.54 -20.22 29.74
N VAL A 134 21.60 -19.64 30.93
CA VAL A 134 21.83 -18.20 31.17
C VAL A 134 23.03 -17.68 30.36
N LYS A 135 24.15 -18.42 30.36
CA LYS A 135 25.36 -18.05 29.61
C LYS A 135 25.18 -17.86 28.10
N TYR A 136 24.12 -18.44 27.54
CA TYR A 136 23.77 -18.26 26.11
C TYR A 136 22.73 -17.16 25.91
N VAL A 137 21.95 -16.89 26.93
CA VAL A 137 20.88 -15.91 26.88
C VAL A 137 21.42 -14.48 27.14
N GLU A 138 22.39 -14.33 28.06
CA GLU A 138 23.00 -13.02 28.31
C GLU A 138 23.48 -12.30 27.06
N PRO A 139 24.27 -12.91 26.15
CA PRO A 139 24.70 -12.25 24.92
C PRO A 139 23.54 -11.91 23.98
N ILE A 140 22.46 -12.66 24.00
CA ILE A 140 21.25 -12.39 23.19
C ILE A 140 20.56 -11.14 23.74
N VAL A 141 20.41 -11.03 25.06
CA VAL A 141 19.80 -9.86 25.71
C VAL A 141 20.64 -8.62 25.47
N GLU A 142 21.99 -8.73 25.59
CA GLU A 142 22.90 -7.62 25.25
C GLU A 142 22.74 -7.16 23.82
N LEU A 143 22.70 -8.09 22.85
CA LEU A 143 22.49 -7.77 21.44
C LEU A 143 21.14 -7.05 21.22
N LEU A 144 20.09 -7.52 21.87
CA LEU A 144 18.77 -6.90 21.78
C LEU A 144 18.76 -5.49 22.40
N ALA A 145 19.49 -5.28 23.49
CA ALA A 145 19.67 -3.97 24.10
C ALA A 145 20.45 -3.01 23.18
N ASP A 146 21.49 -3.49 22.53
CA ASP A 146 22.31 -2.71 21.58
C ASP A 146 21.51 -2.22 20.36
N ILE A 147 20.51 -2.99 19.92
CA ILE A 147 19.59 -2.55 18.87
C ILE A 147 18.41 -1.71 19.37
N GLY A 148 18.42 -1.31 20.66
CA GLY A 148 17.49 -0.35 21.23
C GLY A 148 16.30 -0.96 21.98
N MET A 149 16.32 -2.25 22.31
CA MET A 149 15.31 -2.84 23.18
C MET A 149 15.60 -2.49 24.64
N THR A 150 14.54 -2.25 25.38
CA THR A 150 14.59 -1.87 26.81
C THR A 150 13.71 -2.81 27.65
N ASN A 151 13.73 -2.67 28.96
CA ASN A 151 12.86 -3.43 29.86
C ASN A 151 11.35 -3.18 29.65
N ASP A 152 10.96 -2.17 28.84
CA ASP A 152 9.57 -1.97 28.43
C ASP A 152 9.11 -2.96 27.36
N ASN A 153 10.04 -3.53 26.60
CA ASN A 153 9.74 -4.36 25.44
C ASN A 153 10.55 -5.66 25.35
N LEU A 154 11.46 -5.90 26.28
CA LEU A 154 12.24 -7.12 26.43
C LEU A 154 12.07 -7.65 27.84
N PHE A 155 11.64 -8.91 27.97
CA PHE A 155 11.50 -9.58 29.24
C PHE A 155 12.34 -10.87 29.28
N CYS A 156 13.14 -11.03 30.32
CA CYS A 156 13.95 -12.21 30.56
C CYS A 156 14.06 -12.46 32.09
N SER A 157 13.37 -13.49 32.59
CA SER A 157 13.18 -13.72 34.04
C SER A 157 14.46 -13.94 34.84
N SER A 158 15.56 -14.34 34.19
CA SER A 158 16.82 -14.68 34.86
C SER A 158 17.89 -13.60 34.80
N ILE A 159 17.63 -12.52 34.06
CA ILE A 159 18.57 -11.42 33.90
C ILE A 159 18.08 -10.22 34.71
N PRO A 160 18.89 -9.70 35.64
CA PRO A 160 18.58 -8.44 36.34
C PRO A 160 18.22 -7.34 35.36
N ASP A 161 17.35 -6.44 35.72
CA ASP A 161 16.82 -5.33 34.91
C ASP A 161 15.80 -5.73 33.81
N TYR A 162 15.78 -6.99 33.37
CA TYR A 162 14.79 -7.52 32.40
C TYR A 162 13.83 -8.54 33.04
N GLY A 163 13.92 -8.76 34.33
CA GLY A 163 13.09 -9.69 35.08
C GLY A 163 11.77 -9.11 35.57
N ILE A 164 11.04 -9.92 36.32
CA ILE A 164 9.81 -9.49 37.00
C ILE A 164 10.18 -8.50 38.12
N PRO A 165 9.49 -7.34 38.19
CA PRO A 165 9.70 -6.41 39.31
C PRO A 165 9.51 -7.09 40.65
N LEU A 166 10.34 -6.73 41.65
CA LEU A 166 10.23 -7.26 42.99
C LEU A 166 8.81 -7.01 43.55
N ASN A 167 8.22 -8.02 44.16
CA ASN A 167 6.88 -8.02 44.77
C ASN A 167 5.68 -8.09 43.77
N GLN A 168 5.90 -8.48 42.53
CA GLN A 168 4.79 -8.79 41.61
C GLN A 168 4.59 -10.30 41.48
N ASP A 169 3.32 -10.74 41.34
CA ASP A 169 3.00 -12.12 41.01
C ASP A 169 3.36 -12.40 39.56
N ILE A 170 4.04 -13.51 39.31
CA ILE A 170 4.53 -13.90 37.99
C ILE A 170 3.38 -14.05 37.00
N TYR A 171 2.28 -14.68 37.41
CA TYR A 171 1.15 -14.96 36.53
C TYR A 171 0.36 -13.69 36.20
N GLU A 172 0.16 -12.82 37.18
CA GLU A 172 -0.49 -11.50 36.98
C GLU A 172 0.34 -10.63 36.05
N TYR A 173 1.65 -10.57 36.28
CA TYR A 173 2.56 -9.76 35.43
C TYR A 173 2.60 -10.27 34.00
N LEU A 174 2.76 -11.57 33.78
CA LEU A 174 2.75 -12.17 32.44
C LEU A 174 1.38 -12.01 31.77
N SER A 175 0.29 -12.20 32.51
CA SER A 175 -1.06 -12.00 31.98
C SER A 175 -1.27 -10.55 31.52
N SER A 176 -0.80 -9.56 32.27
CA SER A 176 -0.87 -8.16 31.87
C SER A 176 -0.07 -7.85 30.61
N LEU A 177 1.12 -8.46 30.45
CA LEU A 177 1.96 -8.29 29.26
C LEU A 177 1.32 -8.85 27.98
N PHE A 178 0.47 -9.89 28.10
CA PHE A 178 -0.18 -10.53 26.95
C PHE A 178 -1.58 -9.99 26.66
N SER A 179 -2.29 -9.44 27.67
CA SER A 179 -3.65 -8.91 27.52
C SER A 179 -3.73 -7.51 26.89
N GLU A 180 -2.64 -6.76 26.84
CA GLU A 180 -2.59 -5.46 26.15
C GLU A 180 -2.55 -5.58 24.61
N ASN A 181 -2.71 -6.78 24.08
CA ASN A 181 -2.56 -7.09 22.65
C ASN A 181 -3.88 -7.53 21.99
N GLU A 182 -5.03 -7.41 22.66
CA GLU A 182 -6.37 -7.55 22.06
C GLU A 182 -7.01 -6.15 21.93
#